data_e3d3a705c43f37537f02daaa6c0feecd
#
_entry.id   e3d3a705c43f37537f02daaa6c0feecd
#
_cell.length_a   1.000
_cell.length_b   1.000
_cell.length_c   1.000
_cell.angle_alpha   90.00
_cell.angle_beta   90.00
_cell.angle_gamma   90.00
#
_symmetry.space_group_name_H-M   'P 1'
#
loop_
_entity.id
_entity.type
_entity.pdbx_description
1 polymer ?
#
loop_
_entity_poly.entity_id
_entity_poly.type
_entity_poly.pdbx_seq_one_letter_code
_entity_poly.pdbx_strand_id
1 'polypeptide(L)'
;MRFLPKWRLRKPAEDAKTVYVSEKFGVRSLHIGSDTVQSAMRLARPYDLELSYTRSMMAFLLFNEAPRSVLMVGLGGGSVAKFIHHHMPQTEVRVLEIDPQVVAIARQCFLVPVDDQRFRIIVGDGAEHMAGPGGAADIIMVDGYDAESHVEALATREFYEACRRRLVPGGILVVNLWGGDRQFNETLKRIEAAFPDGTLCLPARKPGNVIAFGFRDAPPMMAWAVLDRRAAALESEYGLEFPQFVAGLRTMNRHDETGVYV
;
A
#
# COMPACT_ATOMS: atom_id res chain seq x y z
N MET A 1 9.15 22.57 29.77
CA MET A 1 8.68 21.19 29.92
C MET A 1 7.14 21.25 29.88
N ARG A 2 6.51 21.09 28.70
CA ARG A 2 5.03 21.13 28.55
C ARG A 2 4.53 19.70 28.56
N PHE A 3 3.82 19.32 29.61
CA PHE A 3 3.08 18.06 29.68
C PHE A 3 1.93 18.10 28.65
N LEU A 4 2.00 17.23 27.65
CA LEU A 4 0.85 16.95 26.81
C LEU A 4 -0.14 16.10 27.62
N PRO A 5 -1.45 16.40 27.60
CA PRO A 5 -2.43 15.61 28.32
C PRO A 5 -2.52 14.21 27.72
N LYS A 6 -2.46 13.20 28.57
CA LYS A 6 -2.77 11.79 28.19
C LYS A 6 -4.26 11.73 27.84
N TRP A 7 -4.60 11.79 26.57
CA TRP A 7 -5.95 11.50 26.09
C TRP A 7 -6.21 10.00 26.24
N ARG A 8 -6.72 9.61 27.42
CA ARG A 8 -7.44 8.34 27.53
C ARG A 8 -8.85 8.60 27.04
N LEU A 9 -9.12 8.28 25.78
CA LEU A 9 -10.48 8.18 25.30
C LEU A 9 -11.20 7.08 26.09
N ARG A 10 -12.43 7.35 26.54
CA ARG A 10 -13.31 6.39 27.22
C ARG A 10 -13.48 5.17 26.31
N LYS A 11 -13.42 3.97 26.92
CA LYS A 11 -13.78 2.71 26.26
C LYS A 11 -15.15 2.88 25.58
N PRO A 12 -15.22 2.73 24.25
CA PRO A 12 -16.50 2.55 23.57
C PRO A 12 -17.07 1.15 23.86
N ALA A 13 -18.33 0.93 23.48
CA ALA A 13 -19.02 -0.35 23.60
C ALA A 13 -18.21 -1.52 23.03
N GLU A 14 -18.41 -2.72 23.53
CA GLU A 14 -17.59 -3.94 23.39
C GLU A 14 -17.16 -4.38 21.98
N ASP A 15 -17.59 -3.71 20.89
CA ASP A 15 -17.28 -4.07 19.49
C ASP A 15 -16.46 -3.01 18.70
N ALA A 16 -16.10 -1.86 19.29
CA ALA A 16 -15.31 -0.87 18.57
C ALA A 16 -13.81 -1.11 18.77
N LYS A 17 -13.07 -1.40 17.68
CA LYS A 17 -11.62 -1.51 17.69
C LYS A 17 -11.03 -0.19 18.19
N THR A 18 -10.28 -0.24 19.31
CA THR A 18 -9.65 0.95 19.88
C THR A 18 -8.56 1.46 18.95
N VAL A 19 -8.72 2.68 18.42
CA VAL A 19 -7.67 3.36 17.63
C VAL A 19 -6.92 4.29 18.57
N TYR A 20 -5.59 4.16 18.65
CA TYR A 20 -4.76 5.02 19.48
C TYR A 20 -3.40 5.30 18.84
N VAL A 21 -2.73 6.34 19.35
CA VAL A 21 -1.42 6.81 18.87
C VAL A 21 -0.42 6.70 20.00
N SER A 22 0.77 6.19 19.68
CA SER A 22 1.93 6.22 20.56
C SER A 22 3.06 7.02 19.93
N GLU A 23 4.00 7.50 20.78
CA GLU A 23 5.18 8.20 20.29
C GLU A 23 6.40 7.75 21.08
N LYS A 24 7.41 7.26 20.36
CA LYS A 24 8.64 6.77 20.96
C LYS A 24 9.84 7.09 20.05
N PHE A 25 10.89 7.67 20.62
CA PHE A 25 12.14 8.02 19.90
C PHE A 25 11.92 8.85 18.62
N GLY A 26 10.98 9.81 18.67
CA GLY A 26 10.65 10.66 17.53
C GLY A 26 9.90 9.96 16.38
N VAL A 27 9.38 8.76 16.64
CA VAL A 27 8.48 8.04 15.74
C VAL A 27 7.09 7.98 16.35
N ARG A 28 6.11 8.42 15.61
CA ARG A 28 4.69 8.34 15.95
C ARG A 28 4.09 7.12 15.26
N SER A 29 3.39 6.29 16.02
CA SER A 29 2.79 5.04 15.56
C SER A 29 1.28 5.02 15.76
N LEU A 30 0.57 4.50 14.78
CA LEU A 30 -0.86 4.21 14.83
C LEU A 30 -1.08 2.75 15.20
N HIS A 31 -2.04 2.52 16.08
CA HIS A 31 -2.47 1.20 16.53
C HIS A 31 -3.98 1.07 16.37
N ILE A 32 -4.44 -0.09 15.86
CA ILE A 32 -5.86 -0.38 15.63
C ILE A 32 -6.17 -1.75 16.23
N GLY A 33 -6.97 -1.81 17.29
CA GLY A 33 -7.43 -3.04 17.92
C GLY A 33 -6.37 -3.86 18.68
N SER A 34 -5.08 -3.56 18.50
CA SER A 34 -3.96 -4.26 19.16
C SER A 34 -2.76 -3.33 19.33
N ASP A 35 -1.71 -3.81 20.02
CA ASP A 35 -0.43 -3.08 20.15
C ASP A 35 0.45 -3.15 18.88
N THR A 36 0.02 -3.88 17.85
CA THR A 36 0.72 -3.95 16.57
C THR A 36 0.74 -2.57 15.90
N VAL A 37 1.91 -2.17 15.39
CA VAL A 37 2.07 -0.91 14.66
C VAL A 37 1.49 -1.07 13.26
N GLN A 38 0.37 -0.38 13.01
CA GLN A 38 -0.29 -0.36 11.70
C GLN A 38 0.30 0.70 10.77
N SER A 39 0.78 1.81 11.33
CA SER A 39 1.44 2.85 10.56
C SER A 39 2.45 3.59 11.44
N ALA A 40 3.51 4.12 10.82
CA ALA A 40 4.53 4.86 11.54
C ALA A 40 5.00 6.09 10.74
N MET A 41 5.30 7.18 11.45
CA MET A 41 5.77 8.43 10.89
C MET A 41 6.92 8.99 11.74
N ARG A 42 8.05 9.25 11.12
CA ARG A 42 9.15 9.96 11.77
C ARG A 42 8.84 11.47 11.83
N LEU A 43 8.80 12.04 13.03
CA LEU A 43 8.38 13.43 13.22
C LEU A 43 9.31 14.43 12.53
N ALA A 44 10.61 14.14 12.46
CA ALA A 44 11.60 15.00 11.79
C ALA A 44 11.51 14.92 10.25
N ARG A 45 10.91 13.86 9.70
CA ARG A 45 10.76 13.62 8.25
C ARG A 45 9.39 12.97 7.98
N PRO A 46 8.30 13.74 8.11
CA PRO A 46 6.96 13.20 8.16
C PRO A 46 6.44 12.63 6.83
N TYR A 47 7.11 12.94 5.73
CA TYR A 47 6.77 12.43 4.40
C TYR A 47 7.58 11.19 4.01
N ASP A 48 8.62 10.83 4.78
CA ASP A 48 9.39 9.60 4.55
C ASP A 48 8.56 8.35 4.93
N LEU A 49 8.82 7.25 4.23
CA LEU A 49 8.23 5.95 4.52
C LEU A 49 9.05 5.22 5.60
N GLU A 50 8.52 5.13 6.82
CA GLU A 50 9.23 4.54 7.96
C GLU A 50 9.20 3.00 7.93
N LEU A 51 8.07 2.39 7.57
CA LEU A 51 7.90 0.94 7.53
C LEU A 51 8.42 0.35 6.21
N SER A 52 9.12 -0.79 6.29
CA SER A 52 9.74 -1.39 5.11
C SER A 52 8.73 -1.82 4.04
N TYR A 53 7.56 -2.32 4.44
CA TYR A 53 6.55 -2.75 3.49
C TYR A 53 5.98 -1.57 2.69
N THR A 54 5.78 -0.40 3.31
CA THR A 54 5.31 0.79 2.60
C THR A 54 6.30 1.27 1.55
N ARG A 55 7.61 1.13 1.82
CA ARG A 55 8.66 1.38 0.82
C ARG A 55 8.61 0.36 -0.31
N SER A 56 8.44 -0.93 0.03
CA SER A 56 8.31 -1.99 -0.98
C SER A 56 7.05 -1.86 -1.84
N MET A 57 5.95 -1.30 -1.30
CA MET A 57 4.76 -0.99 -2.09
C MET A 57 5.05 0.02 -3.20
N MET A 58 6.03 0.91 -3.03
CA MET A 58 6.45 1.87 -4.08
C MET A 58 7.21 1.21 -5.23
N ALA A 59 7.57 -0.08 -5.14
CA ALA A 59 8.26 -0.79 -6.21
C ALA A 59 7.44 -0.89 -7.51
N PHE A 60 6.15 -0.56 -7.52
CA PHE A 60 5.36 -0.42 -8.74
C PHE A 60 5.96 0.59 -9.72
N LEU A 61 6.73 1.57 -9.23
CA LEU A 61 7.44 2.54 -10.06
C LEU A 61 8.49 1.89 -10.98
N LEU A 62 9.00 0.70 -10.65
CA LEU A 62 9.84 -0.07 -11.56
C LEU A 62 9.10 -0.45 -12.86
N PHE A 63 7.78 -0.51 -12.82
CA PHE A 63 6.92 -0.99 -13.89
C PHE A 63 6.10 0.14 -14.54
N ASN A 64 5.72 1.15 -13.76
CA ASN A 64 5.05 2.37 -14.22
C ASN A 64 5.69 3.57 -13.53
N GLU A 65 6.58 4.26 -14.22
CA GLU A 65 7.41 5.37 -13.67
C GLU A 65 6.62 6.67 -13.45
N ALA A 66 5.50 6.87 -14.14
CA ALA A 66 4.74 8.11 -14.11
C ALA A 66 3.20 7.88 -14.07
N PRO A 67 2.67 7.23 -13.03
CA PRO A 67 1.24 7.03 -12.91
C PRO A 67 0.54 8.39 -12.71
N ARG A 68 -0.61 8.57 -13.37
CA ARG A 68 -1.44 9.77 -13.22
C ARG A 68 -2.43 9.65 -12.08
N SER A 69 -2.80 8.43 -11.71
CA SER A 69 -3.83 8.16 -10.71
C SER A 69 -3.51 6.94 -9.87
N VAL A 70 -3.63 7.10 -8.55
CA VAL A 70 -3.51 6.03 -7.57
C VAL A 70 -4.79 5.96 -6.75
N LEU A 71 -5.44 4.80 -6.71
CA LEU A 71 -6.55 4.49 -5.82
C LEU A 71 -6.06 3.55 -4.73
N MET A 72 -6.21 3.96 -3.47
CA MET A 72 -5.81 3.16 -2.32
C MET A 72 -7.03 2.63 -1.57
N VAL A 73 -6.96 1.39 -1.14
CA VAL A 73 -7.90 0.76 -0.19
C VAL A 73 -7.17 0.54 1.12
N GLY A 74 -7.56 1.30 2.14
CA GLY A 74 -6.88 1.44 3.42
C GLY A 74 -6.04 2.72 3.50
N LEU A 75 -6.19 3.47 4.59
CA LEU A 75 -5.47 4.71 4.88
C LEU A 75 -4.39 4.50 5.94
N GLY A 76 -4.76 3.90 7.07
CA GLY A 76 -3.93 3.88 8.26
C GLY A 76 -3.48 5.28 8.67
N GLY A 77 -2.19 5.48 8.91
CA GLY A 77 -1.61 6.82 9.14
C GLY A 77 -1.32 7.60 7.85
N GLY A 78 -1.77 7.13 6.69
CA GLY A 78 -1.63 7.80 5.40
C GLY A 78 -0.20 7.89 4.88
N SER A 79 0.71 7.02 5.32
CA SER A 79 2.14 7.11 4.96
C SER A 79 2.37 7.08 3.46
N VAL A 80 1.82 6.07 2.75
CA VAL A 80 1.99 5.92 1.30
C VAL A 80 1.25 7.03 0.54
N ALA A 81 0.02 7.33 0.95
CA ALA A 81 -0.78 8.39 0.33
C ALA A 81 -0.11 9.77 0.41
N LYS A 82 0.45 10.13 1.59
CA LYS A 82 1.23 11.35 1.76
C LYS A 82 2.51 11.37 0.93
N PHE A 83 3.23 10.25 0.90
CA PHE A 83 4.46 10.13 0.13
C PHE A 83 4.18 10.42 -1.35
N ILE A 84 3.18 9.76 -1.93
CA ILE A 84 2.80 9.95 -3.33
C ILE A 84 2.37 11.40 -3.57
N HIS A 85 1.47 11.94 -2.74
CA HIS A 85 0.99 13.33 -2.90
C HIS A 85 2.12 14.36 -2.82
N HIS A 86 3.13 14.13 -1.96
CA HIS A 86 4.25 15.05 -1.75
C HIS A 86 5.32 14.93 -2.84
N HIS A 87 5.72 13.71 -3.19
CA HIS A 87 6.84 13.46 -4.10
C HIS A 87 6.45 13.30 -5.57
N MET A 88 5.16 13.05 -5.87
CA MET A 88 4.66 12.80 -7.21
C MET A 88 3.60 13.86 -7.61
N PRO A 89 4.00 15.09 -7.93
CA PRO A 89 3.08 16.23 -8.10
C PRO A 89 2.12 16.10 -9.29
N GLN A 90 2.34 15.15 -10.20
CA GLN A 90 1.48 14.90 -11.36
C GLN A 90 0.46 13.75 -11.10
N THR A 91 0.52 13.15 -9.91
CA THR A 91 -0.31 11.97 -9.57
C THR A 91 -1.50 12.39 -8.69
N GLU A 92 -2.71 12.00 -9.08
CA GLU A 92 -3.89 12.07 -8.24
C GLU A 92 -3.94 10.87 -7.28
N VAL A 93 -4.28 11.12 -6.01
CA VAL A 93 -4.40 10.10 -4.98
C VAL A 93 -5.83 10.10 -4.43
N ARG A 94 -6.51 8.99 -4.54
CA ARG A 94 -7.79 8.74 -3.87
C ARG A 94 -7.62 7.61 -2.88
N VAL A 95 -8.14 7.78 -1.67
CA VAL A 95 -8.03 6.78 -0.60
C VAL A 95 -9.42 6.43 -0.10
N LEU A 96 -9.70 5.13 -0.05
CA LEU A 96 -10.89 4.56 0.58
C LEU A 96 -10.52 4.12 1.99
N GLU A 97 -11.25 4.61 3.00
CA GLU A 97 -11.06 4.21 4.39
C GLU A 97 -12.42 3.96 5.02
N ILE A 98 -12.59 2.79 5.60
CA ILE A 98 -13.86 2.38 6.18
C ILE A 98 -14.13 3.05 7.54
N ASP A 99 -13.08 3.34 8.30
CA ASP A 99 -13.20 3.89 9.65
C ASP A 99 -12.98 5.42 9.68
N PRO A 100 -14.03 6.22 9.91
CA PRO A 100 -13.88 7.67 10.02
C PRO A 100 -13.00 8.12 11.19
N GLN A 101 -12.79 7.29 12.23
CA GLN A 101 -11.88 7.59 13.33
C GLN A 101 -10.43 7.51 12.86
N VAL A 102 -10.09 6.52 12.01
CA VAL A 102 -8.77 6.43 11.38
C VAL A 102 -8.50 7.67 10.55
N VAL A 103 -9.46 8.13 9.73
CA VAL A 103 -9.33 9.37 8.94
C VAL A 103 -9.08 10.58 9.83
N ALA A 104 -9.86 10.73 10.93
CA ALA A 104 -9.70 11.85 11.85
C ALA A 104 -8.29 11.84 12.49
N ILE A 105 -7.82 10.70 12.98
CA ILE A 105 -6.51 10.54 13.60
C ILE A 105 -5.39 10.76 12.57
N ALA A 106 -5.52 10.24 11.36
CA ALA A 106 -4.55 10.42 10.30
C ALA A 106 -4.35 11.90 9.97
N ARG A 107 -5.43 12.67 9.87
CA ARG A 107 -5.37 14.13 9.66
C ARG A 107 -4.79 14.90 10.86
N GLN A 108 -5.23 14.56 12.08
CA GLN A 108 -4.80 15.27 13.28
C GLN A 108 -3.37 14.94 13.72
N CYS A 109 -2.95 13.69 13.56
CA CYS A 109 -1.71 13.18 14.16
C CYS A 109 -0.63 12.85 13.14
N PHE A 110 -0.98 12.54 11.89
CA PHE A 110 -0.03 12.04 10.89
C PHE A 110 0.18 12.98 9.69
N LEU A 111 -0.30 14.21 9.76
CA LEU A 111 -0.12 15.23 8.72
C LEU A 111 -0.67 14.80 7.36
N VAL A 112 -1.72 14.00 7.35
CA VAL A 112 -2.43 13.66 6.11
C VAL A 112 -3.08 14.93 5.56
N PRO A 113 -2.88 15.27 4.27
CA PRO A 113 -3.41 16.48 3.66
C PRO A 113 -4.94 16.57 3.77
N VAL A 114 -5.44 17.80 3.80
CA VAL A 114 -6.86 18.05 3.50
C VAL A 114 -7.16 17.72 2.05
N ASP A 115 -8.42 17.40 1.75
CA ASP A 115 -8.81 17.13 0.37
C ASP A 115 -8.54 18.36 -0.52
N ASP A 116 -7.91 18.10 -1.65
CA ASP A 116 -7.62 19.10 -2.69
C ASP A 116 -7.93 18.54 -4.09
N GLN A 117 -7.40 19.13 -5.16
CA GLN A 117 -7.62 18.69 -6.53
C GLN A 117 -6.95 17.33 -6.84
N ARG A 118 -5.87 17.00 -6.12
CA ARG A 118 -5.05 15.79 -6.34
C ARG A 118 -5.12 14.76 -5.21
N PHE A 119 -5.70 15.13 -4.07
CA PHE A 119 -5.80 14.26 -2.89
C PHE A 119 -7.22 14.22 -2.36
N ARG A 120 -7.77 13.03 -2.21
CA ARG A 120 -9.12 12.87 -1.66
C ARG A 120 -9.26 11.60 -0.84
N ILE A 121 -9.86 11.73 0.36
CA ILE A 121 -10.28 10.59 1.18
C ILE A 121 -11.78 10.41 1.05
N ILE A 122 -12.19 9.17 0.79
CA ILE A 122 -13.58 8.74 0.70
C ILE A 122 -13.81 7.76 1.86
N VAL A 123 -14.69 8.12 2.79
CA VAL A 123 -15.09 7.22 3.87
C VAL A 123 -16.12 6.23 3.35
N GLY A 124 -15.81 4.94 3.40
CA GLY A 124 -16.68 3.89 2.91
C GLY A 124 -15.99 2.53 2.76
N ASP A 125 -16.79 1.50 2.50
CA ASP A 125 -16.30 0.15 2.28
C ASP A 125 -15.55 0.04 0.93
N GLY A 126 -14.29 -0.40 1.00
CA GLY A 126 -13.44 -0.57 -0.19
C GLY A 126 -13.95 -1.64 -1.14
N ALA A 127 -14.50 -2.75 -0.64
CA ALA A 127 -15.01 -3.83 -1.46
C ALA A 127 -16.29 -3.40 -2.22
N GLU A 128 -17.20 -2.73 -1.53
CA GLU A 128 -18.41 -2.16 -2.17
C GLU A 128 -18.04 -1.11 -3.22
N HIS A 129 -17.10 -0.22 -2.88
CA HIS A 129 -16.64 0.80 -3.82
C HIS A 129 -16.03 0.18 -5.08
N MET A 130 -15.20 -0.86 -4.93
CA MET A 130 -14.57 -1.53 -6.07
C MET A 130 -15.57 -2.30 -6.93
N ALA A 131 -16.61 -2.88 -6.35
CA ALA A 131 -17.69 -3.56 -7.06
C ALA A 131 -18.62 -2.60 -7.81
N GLY A 132 -18.77 -1.36 -7.32
CA GLY A 132 -19.66 -0.34 -7.89
C GLY A 132 -19.07 0.37 -9.12
N PRO A 133 -19.81 1.34 -9.67
CA PRO A 133 -19.32 2.18 -10.76
C PRO A 133 -18.20 3.10 -10.27
N GLY A 134 -17.21 3.41 -11.12
CA GLY A 134 -16.14 4.33 -10.77
C GLY A 134 -15.11 4.47 -11.88
N GLY A 135 -14.27 5.51 -11.76
CA GLY A 135 -13.18 5.78 -12.70
C GLY A 135 -12.08 4.72 -12.65
N ALA A 136 -11.38 4.58 -13.76
CA ALA A 136 -10.19 3.74 -13.84
C ALA A 136 -9.01 4.42 -13.13
N ALA A 137 -8.02 3.62 -12.73
CA ALA A 137 -6.78 4.09 -12.12
C ALA A 137 -5.57 3.41 -12.77
N ASP A 138 -4.42 4.10 -12.76
CA ASP A 138 -3.17 3.50 -13.21
C ASP A 138 -2.66 2.49 -12.19
N ILE A 139 -2.79 2.84 -10.91
CA ILE A 139 -2.37 1.97 -9.79
C ILE A 139 -3.54 1.81 -8.82
N ILE A 140 -3.81 0.58 -8.42
CA ILE A 140 -4.69 0.28 -7.28
C ILE A 140 -3.84 -0.35 -6.18
N MET A 141 -3.84 0.25 -4.99
CA MET A 141 -3.09 -0.24 -3.84
C MET A 141 -4.05 -0.76 -2.77
N VAL A 142 -3.78 -1.94 -2.23
CA VAL A 142 -4.58 -2.56 -1.17
C VAL A 142 -3.69 -2.81 0.04
N ASP A 143 -3.98 -2.10 1.12
CA ASP A 143 -3.34 -2.24 2.42
C ASP A 143 -4.43 -2.36 3.49
N GLY A 144 -5.19 -3.44 3.41
CA GLY A 144 -6.39 -3.68 4.21
C GLY A 144 -6.17 -4.79 5.24
N TYR A 145 -5.36 -4.51 6.27
CA TYR A 145 -5.22 -5.37 7.44
C TYR A 145 -6.00 -4.83 8.62
N ASP A 146 -6.66 -5.74 9.34
CA ASP A 146 -7.14 -5.47 10.68
C ASP A 146 -6.12 -5.99 11.74
N ALA A 147 -6.53 -6.03 13.02
CA ALA A 147 -5.63 -6.42 14.10
C ALA A 147 -5.11 -7.87 14.01
N GLU A 148 -5.78 -8.73 13.25
CA GLU A 148 -5.54 -10.18 13.28
C GLU A 148 -5.19 -10.77 11.91
N SER A 149 -5.75 -10.22 10.79
CA SER A 149 -5.59 -10.78 9.45
C SER A 149 -5.93 -9.79 8.35
N HIS A 150 -5.75 -10.21 7.10
CA HIS A 150 -6.29 -9.50 5.95
C HIS A 150 -7.84 -9.48 6.03
N VAL A 151 -8.45 -8.33 5.77
CA VAL A 151 -9.91 -8.18 5.77
C VAL A 151 -10.50 -9.11 4.71
N GLU A 152 -11.36 -10.06 5.13
CA GLU A 152 -11.87 -11.14 4.27
C GLU A 152 -12.52 -10.62 2.98
N ALA A 153 -13.28 -9.51 3.07
CA ALA A 153 -13.92 -8.89 1.91
C ALA A 153 -12.92 -8.37 0.86
N LEU A 154 -11.70 -8.02 1.27
CA LEU A 154 -10.62 -7.55 0.39
C LEU A 154 -9.69 -8.68 -0.09
N ALA A 155 -9.98 -9.94 0.31
CA ALA A 155 -9.19 -11.13 -0.05
C ALA A 155 -9.93 -12.06 -1.04
N THR A 156 -11.08 -11.68 -1.54
CA THR A 156 -11.89 -12.52 -2.45
C THR A 156 -11.40 -12.39 -3.90
N ARG A 157 -11.63 -13.43 -4.72
CA ARG A 157 -11.35 -13.40 -6.16
C ARG A 157 -12.17 -12.29 -6.84
N GLU A 158 -13.44 -12.16 -6.48
CA GLU A 158 -14.37 -11.17 -7.02
C GLU A 158 -13.87 -9.74 -6.77
N PHE A 159 -13.27 -9.47 -5.61
CA PHE A 159 -12.64 -8.20 -5.30
C PHE A 159 -11.45 -7.93 -6.22
N TYR A 160 -10.55 -8.89 -6.42
CA TYR A 160 -9.39 -8.71 -7.31
C TYR A 160 -9.80 -8.58 -8.79
N GLU A 161 -10.82 -9.31 -9.24
CA GLU A 161 -11.41 -9.12 -10.57
C GLU A 161 -12.03 -7.72 -10.72
N ALA A 162 -12.68 -7.19 -9.67
CA ALA A 162 -13.17 -5.82 -9.65
C ALA A 162 -12.02 -4.81 -9.73
N CYS A 163 -10.92 -5.02 -9.00
CA CYS A 163 -9.71 -4.20 -9.13
C CYS A 163 -9.18 -4.22 -10.56
N ARG A 164 -9.05 -5.41 -11.19
CA ARG A 164 -8.58 -5.52 -12.58
C ARG A 164 -9.46 -4.76 -13.57
N ARG A 165 -10.78 -4.83 -13.43
CA ARG A 165 -11.71 -4.07 -14.29
C ARG A 165 -11.54 -2.57 -14.17
N ARG A 166 -11.12 -2.07 -13.00
CA ARG A 166 -10.92 -0.64 -12.70
C ARG A 166 -9.51 -0.12 -12.96
N LEU A 167 -8.58 -0.98 -13.34
CA LEU A 167 -7.28 -0.54 -13.84
C LEU A 167 -7.41 -0.08 -15.29
N VAL A 168 -6.62 0.91 -15.70
CA VAL A 168 -6.41 1.23 -17.12
C VAL A 168 -5.60 0.10 -17.80
N PRO A 169 -5.58 -0.01 -19.14
CA PRO A 169 -4.60 -0.85 -19.83
C PRO A 169 -3.17 -0.52 -19.36
N GLY A 170 -2.36 -1.55 -19.03
CA GLY A 170 -1.04 -1.38 -18.42
C GLY A 170 -1.05 -1.00 -16.94
N GLY A 171 -2.22 -0.93 -16.30
CA GLY A 171 -2.35 -0.62 -14.88
C GLY A 171 -1.93 -1.78 -13.96
N ILE A 172 -1.65 -1.45 -12.71
CA ILE A 172 -1.05 -2.37 -11.73
C ILE A 172 -1.85 -2.39 -10.44
N LEU A 173 -2.20 -3.59 -9.98
CA LEU A 173 -2.63 -3.85 -8.60
C LEU A 173 -1.40 -4.05 -7.73
N VAL A 174 -1.39 -3.45 -6.53
CA VAL A 174 -0.35 -3.60 -5.50
C VAL A 174 -1.02 -4.02 -4.21
N VAL A 175 -0.72 -5.20 -3.70
CA VAL A 175 -1.36 -5.74 -2.49
C VAL A 175 -0.30 -6.00 -1.43
N ASN A 176 -0.46 -5.42 -0.24
CA ASN A 176 0.32 -5.80 0.93
C ASN A 176 -0.25 -7.10 1.50
N LEU A 177 0.56 -8.15 1.57
CA LEU A 177 0.22 -9.45 2.16
C LEU A 177 1.12 -9.74 3.36
N TRP A 178 0.56 -10.37 4.39
CA TRP A 178 1.34 -10.88 5.52
C TRP A 178 1.73 -12.34 5.27
N GLY A 179 3.02 -12.61 5.10
CA GLY A 179 3.52 -13.95 4.80
C GLY A 179 3.29 -14.99 5.90
N GLY A 180 3.02 -14.54 7.15
CA GLY A 180 2.63 -15.40 8.26
C GLY A 180 1.13 -15.73 8.32
N ASP A 181 0.32 -15.13 7.44
CA ASP A 181 -1.12 -15.41 7.37
C ASP A 181 -1.36 -16.82 6.84
N ARG A 182 -2.24 -17.57 7.51
CA ARG A 182 -2.64 -18.92 7.09
C ARG A 182 -3.28 -18.94 5.70
N GLN A 183 -3.89 -17.83 5.29
CA GLN A 183 -4.53 -17.67 3.99
C GLN A 183 -3.60 -17.08 2.91
N PHE A 184 -2.34 -16.80 3.22
CA PHE A 184 -1.39 -16.16 2.29
C PHE A 184 -1.38 -16.81 0.91
N ASN A 185 -1.15 -18.13 0.85
CA ASN A 185 -1.09 -18.86 -0.41
C ASN A 185 -2.42 -18.86 -1.18
N GLU A 186 -3.53 -18.92 -0.44
CA GLU A 186 -4.87 -18.91 -1.05
C GLU A 186 -5.19 -17.51 -1.61
N THR A 187 -4.84 -16.47 -0.87
CA THR A 187 -5.00 -15.09 -1.34
C THR A 187 -4.15 -14.81 -2.57
N LEU A 188 -2.90 -15.29 -2.59
CA LEU A 188 -2.02 -15.15 -3.75
C LEU A 188 -2.61 -15.86 -4.99
N LYS A 189 -3.11 -17.09 -4.86
CA LYS A 189 -3.80 -17.80 -5.96
C LYS A 189 -5.02 -17.05 -6.49
N ARG A 190 -5.78 -16.36 -5.61
CA ARG A 190 -6.91 -15.55 -6.04
C ARG A 190 -6.48 -14.33 -6.84
N ILE A 191 -5.36 -13.70 -6.46
CA ILE A 191 -4.74 -12.60 -7.23
C ILE A 191 -4.28 -13.14 -8.59
N GLU A 192 -3.53 -14.25 -8.64
CA GLU A 192 -3.07 -14.88 -9.88
C GLU A 192 -4.24 -15.22 -10.81
N ALA A 193 -5.32 -15.77 -10.27
CA ALA A 193 -6.51 -16.10 -11.06
C ALA A 193 -7.24 -14.86 -11.61
N ALA A 194 -7.19 -13.73 -10.91
CA ALA A 194 -7.79 -12.47 -11.35
C ALA A 194 -6.88 -11.71 -12.35
N PHE A 195 -5.57 -11.95 -12.32
CA PHE A 195 -4.57 -11.29 -13.16
C PHE A 195 -3.81 -12.30 -14.05
N PRO A 196 -4.50 -12.90 -15.04
CA PRO A 196 -3.89 -13.93 -15.91
C PRO A 196 -2.78 -13.38 -16.81
N ASP A 197 -2.70 -12.05 -16.98
CA ASP A 197 -1.64 -11.40 -17.75
C ASP A 197 -0.30 -11.36 -16.99
N GLY A 198 -0.32 -11.65 -15.68
CA GLY A 198 0.85 -11.90 -14.87
C GLY A 198 0.81 -11.31 -13.47
N THR A 199 1.61 -11.92 -12.61
CA THR A 199 1.81 -11.49 -11.21
C THR A 199 3.27 -11.59 -10.82
N LEU A 200 3.70 -10.69 -9.93
CA LEU A 200 5.01 -10.74 -9.29
C LEU A 200 4.87 -10.57 -7.79
N CYS A 201 5.81 -11.16 -7.04
CA CYS A 201 5.90 -11.01 -5.59
C CYS A 201 7.23 -10.37 -5.20
N LEU A 202 7.20 -9.44 -4.24
CA LEU A 202 8.37 -8.80 -3.67
C LEU A 202 8.32 -8.91 -2.14
N PRO A 203 9.22 -9.69 -1.52
CA PRO A 203 9.31 -9.72 -0.06
C PRO A 203 9.81 -8.38 0.48
N ALA A 204 9.17 -7.85 1.51
CA ALA A 204 9.66 -6.67 2.18
C ALA A 204 10.96 -6.96 2.95
N ARG A 205 11.84 -5.96 3.06
CA ARG A 205 13.16 -6.12 3.69
C ARG A 205 13.10 -6.61 5.14
N LYS A 206 12.11 -6.16 5.92
CA LYS A 206 11.82 -6.77 7.23
C LYS A 206 10.91 -7.96 7.01
N PRO A 207 11.22 -9.10 7.63
CA PRO A 207 10.44 -10.32 7.41
C PRO A 207 8.98 -10.12 7.81
N GLY A 208 8.12 -10.69 7.01
CA GLY A 208 6.69 -10.78 7.27
C GLY A 208 5.83 -10.33 6.11
N ASN A 209 6.04 -9.15 5.55
CA ASN A 209 5.22 -8.67 4.42
C ASN A 209 5.79 -9.12 3.07
N VAL A 210 4.88 -9.43 2.16
CA VAL A 210 5.14 -9.68 0.73
C VAL A 210 4.21 -8.77 -0.06
N ILE A 211 4.76 -8.01 -0.99
CA ILE A 211 3.97 -7.19 -1.90
C ILE A 211 3.70 -8.00 -3.17
N ALA A 212 2.43 -8.24 -3.44
CA ALA A 212 1.98 -8.86 -4.67
C ALA A 212 1.60 -7.78 -5.69
N PHE A 213 2.08 -7.93 -6.92
CA PHE A 213 1.73 -7.08 -8.06
C PHE A 213 0.90 -7.91 -9.03
N GLY A 214 -0.28 -7.41 -9.42
CA GLY A 214 -1.09 -7.97 -10.49
C GLY A 214 -1.10 -7.00 -11.67
N PHE A 215 -0.76 -7.46 -12.87
CA PHE A 215 -0.65 -6.61 -14.04
C PHE A 215 -1.86 -6.76 -14.96
N ARG A 216 -2.38 -5.64 -15.42
CA ARG A 216 -3.31 -5.62 -16.55
C ARG A 216 -2.50 -5.30 -17.81
N ASP A 217 -2.48 -6.26 -18.77
CA ASP A 217 -1.75 -6.13 -20.04
C ASP A 217 -0.20 -6.04 -19.86
N ALA A 218 0.38 -6.93 -19.04
CA ALA A 218 1.83 -6.99 -18.85
C ALA A 218 2.57 -7.63 -20.05
N PRO A 219 3.84 -7.24 -20.29
CA PRO A 219 4.70 -8.04 -21.14
C PRO A 219 5.04 -9.37 -20.46
N PRO A 220 5.25 -10.47 -21.20
CA PRO A 220 5.51 -11.78 -20.61
C PRO A 220 6.83 -11.87 -19.83
N MET A 221 7.72 -10.90 -20.02
CA MET A 221 9.02 -10.80 -19.34
C MET A 221 9.44 -9.35 -19.22
N MET A 222 10.06 -9.01 -18.08
CA MET A 222 10.71 -7.70 -17.85
C MET A 222 12.21 -7.90 -17.71
N ALA A 223 12.98 -7.29 -18.62
CA ALA A 223 14.42 -7.45 -18.66
C ALA A 223 15.12 -6.80 -17.45
N TRP A 224 16.08 -7.51 -16.83
CA TRP A 224 16.84 -7.00 -15.69
C TRP A 224 17.54 -5.67 -16.01
N ALA A 225 18.15 -5.54 -17.18
CA ALA A 225 18.83 -4.32 -17.57
C ALA A 225 17.92 -3.08 -17.62
N VAL A 226 16.61 -3.26 -17.88
CA VAL A 226 15.63 -2.18 -17.82
C VAL A 226 15.29 -1.87 -16.36
N LEU A 227 15.00 -2.89 -15.56
CA LEU A 227 14.66 -2.73 -14.15
C LEU A 227 15.82 -2.13 -13.34
N ASP A 228 17.07 -2.57 -13.58
CA ASP A 228 18.26 -2.05 -12.90
C ASP A 228 18.49 -0.55 -13.23
N ARG A 229 18.34 -0.16 -14.50
CA ARG A 229 18.46 1.23 -14.90
C ARG A 229 17.37 2.12 -14.26
N ARG A 230 16.13 1.66 -14.27
CA ARG A 230 15.02 2.35 -13.60
C ARG A 230 15.25 2.43 -12.09
N ALA A 231 15.69 1.35 -11.47
CA ALA A 231 15.97 1.31 -10.05
C ALA A 231 17.00 2.36 -9.62
N ALA A 232 18.09 2.52 -10.38
CA ALA A 232 19.12 3.53 -10.09
C ALA A 232 18.56 4.96 -10.19
N ALA A 233 17.74 5.26 -11.19
CA ALA A 233 17.09 6.55 -11.35
C ALA A 233 16.11 6.84 -10.22
N LEU A 234 15.22 5.88 -9.90
CA LEU A 234 14.21 6.00 -8.86
C LEU A 234 14.83 6.11 -7.45
N GLU A 235 15.94 5.39 -7.18
CA GLU A 235 16.68 5.53 -5.91
C GLU A 235 17.20 6.95 -5.73
N SER A 236 17.76 7.53 -6.80
CA SER A 236 18.25 8.92 -6.78
C SER A 236 17.12 9.94 -6.59
N GLU A 237 15.94 9.68 -7.16
CA GLU A 237 14.79 10.58 -7.11
C GLU A 237 14.03 10.51 -5.78
N TYR A 238 13.75 9.30 -5.30
CA TYR A 238 12.89 9.08 -4.13
C TYR A 238 13.63 8.71 -2.85
N GLY A 239 14.92 8.38 -2.90
CA GLY A 239 15.70 7.93 -1.74
C GLY A 239 15.23 6.57 -1.18
N LEU A 240 14.55 5.75 -1.98
CA LEU A 240 14.11 4.42 -1.62
C LEU A 240 15.03 3.36 -2.24
N GLU A 241 15.14 2.21 -1.60
CA GLU A 241 16.07 1.12 -1.95
C GLU A 241 15.68 0.31 -3.21
N PHE A 242 15.38 0.97 -4.33
CA PHE A 242 14.92 0.31 -5.57
C PHE A 242 15.85 -0.76 -6.13
N PRO A 243 17.20 -0.66 -6.09
CA PRO A 243 18.08 -1.76 -6.48
C PRO A 243 17.86 -3.02 -5.64
N GLN A 244 17.55 -2.86 -4.34
CA GLN A 244 17.22 -3.99 -3.46
C GLN A 244 15.85 -4.59 -3.79
N PHE A 245 14.90 -3.78 -4.27
CA PHE A 245 13.62 -4.31 -4.75
C PHE A 245 13.81 -5.17 -5.99
N VAL A 246 14.63 -4.74 -6.95
CA VAL A 246 14.97 -5.57 -8.13
C VAL A 246 15.64 -6.88 -7.70
N ALA A 247 16.58 -6.82 -6.76
CA ALA A 247 17.18 -8.04 -6.20
C ALA A 247 16.14 -8.95 -5.51
N GLY A 248 15.18 -8.33 -4.78
CA GLY A 248 14.08 -9.03 -4.11
C GLY A 248 13.15 -9.77 -5.07
N LEU A 249 12.89 -9.23 -6.27
CA LEU A 249 12.07 -9.91 -7.28
C LEU A 249 12.64 -11.28 -7.70
N ARG A 250 13.94 -11.51 -7.60
CA ARG A 250 14.59 -12.80 -7.91
C ARG A 250 14.26 -13.91 -6.91
N THR A 251 13.77 -13.58 -5.72
CA THR A 251 13.60 -14.55 -4.63
C THR A 251 12.28 -15.32 -4.69
N MET A 252 11.23 -14.74 -5.29
CA MET A 252 9.90 -15.33 -5.28
C MET A 252 9.28 -15.51 -6.67
N ASN A 253 9.95 -15.05 -7.72
CA ASN A 253 9.38 -15.08 -9.07
C ASN A 253 10.22 -15.96 -9.98
N ARG A 254 9.58 -16.52 -11.02
CA ARG A 254 10.28 -17.22 -12.08
C ARG A 254 11.13 -16.24 -12.87
N HIS A 255 12.40 -16.54 -13.06
CA HIS A 255 13.33 -15.67 -13.77
C HIS A 255 14.46 -16.48 -14.40
N ASP A 256 15.22 -15.84 -15.28
CA ASP A 256 16.51 -16.30 -15.80
C ASP A 256 17.55 -15.17 -15.77
N GLU A 257 18.66 -15.32 -16.50
CA GLU A 257 19.71 -14.30 -16.59
C GLU A 257 19.25 -13.01 -17.29
N THR A 258 18.23 -13.08 -18.14
CA THR A 258 17.74 -11.97 -18.97
C THR A 258 16.66 -11.14 -18.30
N GLY A 259 15.79 -11.75 -17.48
CA GLY A 259 14.67 -11.05 -16.89
C GLY A 259 13.82 -11.89 -15.94
N VAL A 260 12.80 -11.23 -15.37
CA VAL A 260 11.74 -11.85 -14.58
C VAL A 260 10.52 -12.09 -15.47
N TYR A 261 9.97 -13.30 -15.39
CA TYR A 261 8.73 -13.66 -16.08
C TYR A 261 7.52 -13.19 -15.24
N VAL A 262 6.58 -12.58 -15.93
CA VAL A 262 5.37 -12.01 -15.32
C VAL A 262 4.20 -12.96 -15.48
#